data_5ae59f4730237af1ece502f74bf39e58
#
_entry.id   5ae59f4730237af1ece502f74bf39e58
#
_cell.length_a   1.000
_cell.length_b   1.000
_cell.length_c   1.000
_cell.angle_alpha   90.00
_cell.angle_beta   90.00
_cell.angle_gamma   90.00
#
_symmetry.space_group_name_H-M   'P 1'
#
loop_
_entity.id
_entity.type
_entity.pdbx_description
1 polymer ?
#
loop_
_entity_poly.entity_id
_entity_poly.type
_entity_poly.pdbx_seq_one_letter_code
_entity_poly.pdbx_strand_id
1 'polypeptide(L)'
;GDVYKRQGIMSTIHAYTGDQMILDGPHRKGDLRRARAGAANIVPNSTGAAKAIGLVIPELNGKLIGSAQRVPVPTGSTTILTAVVKGADVTKEGINAAMKAAASESFGYNEDQIVSSDVIGMRFGSLFDATQTMVAKIADDLYEVQVVSWYDNENSYTSQMVRTIKYFAELK
;
A
#
# COMPACT_ATOMS: atom_id res chain seq x y z
N GLY A 1 -7.75 -16.92 -14.41
CA GLY A 1 -9.20 -16.87 -14.21
C GLY A 1 -9.59 -15.47 -13.69
N ASP A 2 -10.64 -14.91 -14.24
CA ASP A 2 -11.06 -13.53 -13.94
C ASP A 2 -11.60 -13.42 -12.51
N VAL A 3 -10.78 -12.93 -11.62
CA VAL A 3 -11.19 -12.58 -10.27
C VAL A 3 -11.77 -11.17 -10.31
N TYR A 4 -13.09 -11.06 -10.23
CA TYR A 4 -13.76 -9.75 -10.20
C TYR A 4 -13.74 -9.18 -8.78
N LYS A 5 -13.04 -8.08 -8.58
CA LYS A 5 -13.08 -7.30 -7.34
C LYS A 5 -14.42 -6.60 -7.23
N ARG A 6 -15.19 -6.90 -6.19
CA ARG A 6 -16.47 -6.23 -5.92
C ARG A 6 -16.28 -4.94 -5.16
N GLN A 7 -15.50 -4.94 -4.10
CA GLN A 7 -15.19 -3.78 -3.25
C GLN A 7 -13.97 -4.09 -2.39
N GLY A 8 -13.37 -3.06 -1.83
CA GLY A 8 -12.24 -3.24 -0.92
C GLY A 8 -11.95 -1.99 -0.09
N ILE A 9 -11.17 -2.22 0.96
CA ILE A 9 -10.63 -1.18 1.83
C ILE A 9 -9.12 -1.26 1.77
N MET A 10 -8.50 -0.13 1.48
CA MET A 10 -7.05 0.02 1.56
C MET A 10 -6.72 0.82 2.83
N SER A 11 -5.98 0.20 3.73
CA SER A 11 -5.48 0.84 4.95
C SER A 11 -3.97 0.99 4.87
N THR A 12 -3.47 2.20 5.05
CA THR A 12 -2.03 2.47 5.06
C THR A 12 -1.58 2.77 6.47
N ILE A 13 -0.60 2.03 6.95
CA ILE A 13 0.17 2.35 8.15
C ILE A 13 1.42 3.09 7.67
N HIS A 14 1.39 4.41 7.82
CA HIS A 14 2.33 5.32 7.18
C HIS A 14 3.35 5.85 8.18
N ALA A 15 4.60 5.92 7.76
CA ALA A 15 5.63 6.63 8.51
C ALA A 15 5.20 8.10 8.77
N TYR A 16 5.68 8.69 9.88
CA TYR A 16 5.49 10.12 10.08
C TYR A 16 6.35 10.91 9.08
N THR A 17 5.92 12.13 8.75
CA THR A 17 6.59 12.95 7.73
C THR A 17 6.74 14.39 8.21
N GLY A 18 7.59 15.17 7.56
CA GLY A 18 7.83 16.59 7.83
C GLY A 18 6.60 17.49 7.67
N ASP A 19 5.48 16.97 7.20
CA ASP A 19 4.18 17.66 7.20
C ASP A 19 3.52 17.67 8.59
N GLN A 20 3.98 16.84 9.52
CA GLN A 20 3.51 16.81 10.91
C GLN A 20 4.40 17.67 11.80
N MET A 21 3.84 18.08 12.94
CA MET A 21 4.63 18.76 13.97
C MET A 21 5.54 17.75 14.70
N ILE A 22 6.74 18.16 15.04
CA ILE A 22 7.69 17.37 15.85
C ILE A 22 7.17 17.30 17.30
N LEU A 23 6.83 18.44 17.88
CA LEU A 23 6.11 18.58 19.15
C LEU A 23 4.70 19.10 18.87
N ASP A 24 3.81 19.03 19.87
CA ASP A 24 2.49 19.64 19.77
C ASP A 24 2.62 21.13 19.43
N GLY A 25 1.90 21.59 18.43
CA GLY A 25 1.95 22.97 17.98
C GLY A 25 1.03 23.27 16.80
N PRO A 26 0.80 24.52 16.44
CA PRO A 26 -0.10 24.89 15.36
C PRO A 26 0.38 24.36 14.01
N HIS A 27 -0.47 23.59 13.33
CA HIS A 27 -0.19 23.09 11.99
C HIS A 27 -0.48 24.18 10.93
N ARG A 28 0.38 24.29 9.91
CA ARG A 28 0.32 25.34 8.86
C ARG A 28 -1.03 25.44 8.14
N LYS A 29 -1.77 24.34 8.04
CA LYS A 29 -3.07 24.25 7.37
C LYS A 29 -4.24 24.08 8.36
N GLY A 30 -4.01 24.28 9.66
CA GLY A 30 -5.04 24.13 10.67
C GLY A 30 -5.50 22.69 10.94
N ASP A 31 -4.76 21.69 10.50
CA ASP A 31 -5.08 20.27 10.77
C ASP A 31 -4.69 19.94 12.22
N LEU A 32 -5.71 19.76 13.08
CA LEU A 32 -5.53 19.50 14.50
C LEU A 32 -4.87 18.15 14.81
N ARG A 33 -5.00 17.16 13.93
CA ARG A 33 -4.34 15.86 14.10
C ARG A 33 -2.86 15.95 13.75
N ARG A 34 -2.52 16.62 12.65
CA ARG A 34 -1.12 16.86 12.26
C ARG A 34 -0.41 17.88 13.13
N ALA A 35 -1.14 18.63 13.95
CA ALA A 35 -0.63 19.53 14.98
C ALA A 35 -0.06 18.79 16.20
N ARG A 36 -0.32 17.48 16.33
CA ARG A 36 0.19 16.67 17.43
C ARG A 36 1.57 16.07 17.08
N ALA A 37 2.39 15.89 18.11
CA ALA A 37 3.74 15.35 18.02
C ALA A 37 3.78 14.02 17.21
N GLY A 38 4.42 14.03 16.04
CA GLY A 38 4.43 12.92 15.12
C GLY A 38 5.09 11.67 15.66
N ALA A 39 6.14 11.83 16.47
CA ALA A 39 6.88 10.72 17.07
C ALA A 39 6.22 10.12 18.33
N ALA A 40 5.09 10.67 18.78
CA ALA A 40 4.41 10.23 20.02
C ALA A 40 2.94 9.81 19.80
N ASN A 41 2.43 9.89 18.57
CA ASN A 41 1.01 9.67 18.31
C ASN A 41 0.76 8.78 17.09
N ILE A 42 -0.32 8.01 17.15
CA ILE A 42 -0.97 7.45 15.96
C ILE A 42 -1.93 8.53 15.43
N VAL A 43 -1.70 8.98 14.20
CA VAL A 43 -2.43 10.10 13.61
C VAL A 43 -3.30 9.63 12.44
N PRO A 44 -4.64 9.52 12.64
CA PRO A 44 -5.55 9.20 11.55
C PRO A 44 -5.53 10.29 10.46
N ASN A 45 -5.45 9.87 9.20
CA ASN A 45 -5.43 10.75 8.05
C ASN A 45 -6.36 10.24 6.95
N SER A 46 -6.90 11.15 6.16
CA SER A 46 -7.47 10.79 4.87
C SER A 46 -6.36 10.45 3.88
N THR A 47 -6.65 9.57 2.93
CA THR A 47 -5.76 9.26 1.82
C THR A 47 -6.48 9.44 0.49
N GLY A 48 -5.79 10.07 -0.48
CA GLY A 48 -6.25 10.15 -1.86
C GLY A 48 -5.93 8.90 -2.69
N ALA A 49 -5.20 7.93 -2.13
CA ALA A 49 -4.70 6.80 -2.88
C ALA A 49 -5.80 5.93 -3.49
N ALA A 50 -6.92 5.70 -2.79
CA ALA A 50 -8.05 4.96 -3.33
C ALA A 50 -8.67 5.64 -4.58
N LYS A 51 -8.73 6.98 -4.58
CA LYS A 51 -9.17 7.75 -5.77
C LYS A 51 -8.14 7.65 -6.90
N ALA A 52 -6.85 7.72 -6.58
CA ALA A 52 -5.78 7.61 -7.57
C ALA A 52 -5.77 6.25 -8.27
N ILE A 53 -6.08 5.17 -7.56
CA ILE A 53 -6.22 3.83 -8.17
C ILE A 53 -7.31 3.83 -9.25
N GLY A 54 -8.45 4.48 -9.01
CA GLY A 54 -9.53 4.60 -9.99
C GLY A 54 -9.16 5.37 -11.27
N LEU A 55 -8.12 6.22 -11.22
CA LEU A 55 -7.59 6.89 -12.41
C LEU A 55 -6.71 5.96 -13.27
N VAL A 56 -6.01 5.02 -12.63
CA VAL A 56 -5.11 4.07 -13.31
C VAL A 56 -5.85 2.79 -13.72
N ILE A 57 -6.81 2.36 -12.91
CA ILE A 57 -7.64 1.18 -13.14
C ILE A 57 -9.10 1.63 -13.06
N PRO A 58 -9.69 2.10 -14.16
CA PRO A 58 -11.03 2.69 -14.18
C PRO A 58 -12.13 1.77 -13.64
N GLU A 59 -11.98 0.45 -13.80
CA GLU A 59 -12.90 -0.57 -13.31
C GLU A 59 -13.01 -0.61 -11.78
N LEU A 60 -12.04 -0.04 -11.07
CA LEU A 60 -12.02 0.08 -9.62
C LEU A 60 -12.56 1.42 -9.10
N ASN A 61 -12.94 2.32 -9.99
CA ASN A 61 -13.49 3.61 -9.58
C ASN A 61 -14.77 3.43 -8.73
N GLY A 62 -14.77 4.03 -7.55
CA GLY A 62 -15.86 3.91 -6.58
C GLY A 62 -15.95 2.56 -5.84
N LYS A 63 -15.09 1.58 -6.14
CA LYS A 63 -15.09 0.26 -5.48
C LYS A 63 -14.10 0.16 -4.33
N LEU A 64 -13.21 1.12 -4.19
CA LEU A 64 -12.21 1.16 -3.12
C LEU A 64 -12.39 2.41 -2.27
N ILE A 65 -12.34 2.20 -0.95
CA ILE A 65 -12.17 3.29 0.01
C ILE A 65 -10.79 3.17 0.65
N GLY A 66 -10.27 4.28 1.17
CA GLY A 66 -8.93 4.30 1.74
C GLY A 66 -8.88 5.07 3.04
N SER A 67 -8.10 4.57 3.98
CA SER A 67 -7.73 5.23 5.22
C SER A 67 -6.21 5.17 5.41
N ALA A 68 -5.67 6.05 6.23
CA ALA A 68 -4.28 6.02 6.62
C ALA A 68 -4.13 6.33 8.11
N GLN A 69 -3.16 5.68 8.73
CA GLN A 69 -2.72 5.93 10.09
C GLN A 69 -1.23 6.28 10.02
N ARG A 70 -0.85 7.49 10.44
CA ARG A 70 0.57 7.80 10.60
C ARG A 70 1.04 7.34 11.95
N VAL A 71 2.19 6.68 11.99
CA VAL A 71 2.76 6.06 13.18
C VAL A 71 4.20 6.53 13.40
N PRO A 72 4.72 6.43 14.64
CA PRO A 72 6.07 6.89 14.99
C PRO A 72 7.18 6.00 14.44
N VAL A 73 7.25 5.81 13.13
CA VAL A 73 8.35 5.11 12.45
C VAL A 73 8.90 5.98 11.33
N PRO A 74 10.22 6.01 11.10
CA PRO A 74 10.79 6.71 9.97
C PRO A 74 10.54 5.90 8.71
N THR A 75 10.16 6.51 7.63
CA THR A 75 10.19 6.09 6.25
C THR A 75 9.53 4.77 5.82
N GLY A 76 9.70 3.65 6.53
CA GLY A 76 9.09 2.35 6.19
C GLY A 76 7.57 2.35 6.44
N SER A 77 6.78 2.11 5.40
CA SER A 77 5.31 2.10 5.45
C SER A 77 4.74 0.81 4.90
N THR A 78 3.54 0.45 5.32
CA THR A 78 2.83 -0.71 4.79
C THR A 78 1.41 -0.36 4.35
N THR A 79 0.97 -0.98 3.28
CA THR A 79 -0.41 -0.91 2.79
C THR A 79 -1.07 -2.26 2.91
N ILE A 80 -2.21 -2.30 3.56
CA ILE A 80 -3.07 -3.46 3.72
C ILE A 80 -4.27 -3.26 2.81
N LEU A 81 -4.47 -4.17 1.87
CA LEU A 81 -5.68 -4.20 1.04
C LEU A 81 -6.54 -5.39 1.45
N THR A 82 -7.71 -5.11 1.98
CA THR A 82 -8.77 -6.11 2.18
C THR A 82 -9.81 -5.94 1.09
N ALA A 83 -10.12 -7.00 0.37
CA ALA A 83 -11.04 -6.95 -0.75
C ALA A 83 -11.93 -8.19 -0.82
N VAL A 84 -13.17 -8.01 -1.26
CA VAL A 84 -14.05 -9.10 -1.65
C VAL A 84 -13.81 -9.39 -3.14
N VAL A 85 -13.46 -10.62 -3.43
CA VAL A 85 -13.18 -11.09 -4.80
C VAL A 85 -14.10 -12.25 -5.16
N LYS A 86 -14.42 -12.35 -6.43
CA LYS A 86 -15.20 -13.47 -6.99
C LYS A 86 -14.26 -14.42 -7.75
N GLY A 87 -14.37 -15.70 -7.48
CA GLY A 87 -13.58 -16.72 -8.16
C GLY A 87 -14.02 -18.13 -7.76
N ALA A 88 -13.71 -19.13 -8.58
CA ALA A 88 -14.08 -20.51 -8.30
C ALA A 88 -13.25 -21.12 -7.16
N ASP A 89 -11.96 -20.79 -7.12
CA ASP A 89 -11.02 -21.30 -6.12
C ASP A 89 -9.95 -20.24 -5.88
N VAL A 90 -10.12 -19.46 -4.80
CA VAL A 90 -9.18 -18.42 -4.40
C VAL A 90 -8.45 -18.90 -3.15
N THR A 91 -7.14 -19.11 -3.29
CA THR A 91 -6.27 -19.61 -2.22
C THR A 91 -5.11 -18.66 -1.95
N LYS A 92 -4.54 -18.73 -0.75
CA LYS A 92 -3.32 -18.00 -0.39
C LYS A 92 -2.17 -18.34 -1.34
N GLU A 93 -1.99 -19.61 -1.62
CA GLU A 93 -0.95 -20.15 -2.49
C GLU A 93 -1.11 -19.63 -3.92
N GLY A 94 -2.34 -19.62 -4.45
CA GLY A 94 -2.65 -19.10 -5.77
C GLY A 94 -2.38 -17.60 -5.90
N ILE A 95 -2.74 -16.80 -4.88
CA ILE A 95 -2.44 -15.38 -4.83
C ILE A 95 -0.92 -15.16 -4.78
N ASN A 96 -0.23 -15.83 -3.86
CA ASN A 96 1.21 -15.69 -3.70
C ASN A 96 1.96 -16.09 -4.99
N ALA A 97 1.56 -17.17 -5.64
CA ALA A 97 2.14 -17.58 -6.90
C ALA A 97 1.93 -16.54 -8.01
N ALA A 98 0.74 -15.96 -8.11
CA ALA A 98 0.45 -14.90 -9.07
C ALA A 98 1.28 -13.64 -8.82
N MET A 99 1.44 -13.23 -7.55
CA MET A 99 2.25 -12.09 -7.16
C MET A 99 3.75 -12.35 -7.40
N LYS A 100 4.22 -13.56 -7.12
CA LYS A 100 5.60 -13.98 -7.41
C LYS A 100 5.92 -13.93 -8.90
N ALA A 101 5.00 -14.40 -9.72
CA ALA A 101 5.12 -14.37 -11.19
C ALA A 101 5.10 -12.92 -11.75
N ALA A 102 4.46 -11.98 -11.05
CA ALA A 102 4.41 -10.57 -11.42
C ALA A 102 5.62 -9.76 -10.92
N ALA A 103 6.55 -10.36 -10.18
CA ALA A 103 7.72 -9.68 -9.64
C ALA A 103 8.57 -9.05 -10.75
N SER A 104 9.07 -7.84 -10.49
CA SER A 104 9.81 -7.03 -11.46
C SER A 104 10.75 -6.09 -10.74
N GLU A 105 11.48 -5.26 -11.47
CA GLU A 105 12.30 -4.18 -10.89
C GLU A 105 11.48 -3.18 -10.06
N SER A 106 10.20 -3.02 -10.36
CA SER A 106 9.28 -2.10 -9.68
C SER A 106 8.41 -2.75 -8.62
N PHE A 107 8.17 -4.04 -8.74
CA PHE A 107 7.32 -4.82 -7.84
C PHE A 107 8.08 -5.99 -7.25
N GLY A 108 8.43 -5.89 -5.97
CA GLY A 108 9.16 -6.94 -5.26
C GLY A 108 8.23 -7.98 -4.63
N TYR A 109 8.79 -9.15 -4.35
CA TYR A 109 8.12 -10.26 -3.67
C TYR A 109 8.98 -10.73 -2.50
N ASN A 110 8.37 -10.91 -1.33
CA ASN A 110 9.05 -11.28 -0.09
C ASN A 110 8.35 -12.47 0.58
N GLU A 111 9.16 -13.41 1.09
CA GLU A 111 8.74 -14.57 1.88
C GLU A 111 9.34 -14.57 3.30
N ASP A 112 10.18 -13.57 3.63
CA ASP A 112 10.81 -13.43 4.94
C ASP A 112 9.90 -12.66 5.91
N GLN A 113 10.12 -12.87 7.21
CA GLN A 113 9.43 -12.14 8.27
C GLN A 113 10.11 -10.79 8.50
N ILE A 114 9.68 -9.77 7.73
CA ILE A 114 10.23 -8.42 7.76
C ILE A 114 9.34 -7.44 8.53
N VAL A 115 9.95 -6.33 8.95
CA VAL A 115 9.29 -5.20 9.60
C VAL A 115 9.65 -3.89 8.89
N SER A 116 9.06 -2.78 9.31
CA SER A 116 9.21 -1.47 8.63
C SER A 116 10.66 -0.98 8.51
N SER A 117 11.55 -1.34 9.42
CA SER A 117 12.98 -0.97 9.34
C SER A 117 13.75 -1.72 8.26
N ASP A 118 13.30 -2.91 7.88
CA ASP A 118 13.98 -3.75 6.87
C ASP A 118 13.77 -3.21 5.44
N VAL A 119 12.73 -2.40 5.24
CA VAL A 119 12.43 -1.82 3.93
C VAL A 119 13.06 -0.45 3.68
N ILE A 120 13.82 0.06 4.65
CA ILE A 120 14.53 1.34 4.52
C ILE A 120 15.57 1.25 3.41
N GLY A 121 15.51 2.16 2.44
CA GLY A 121 16.42 2.19 1.30
C GLY A 121 16.06 1.25 0.16
N MET A 122 14.95 0.51 0.25
CA MET A 122 14.53 -0.37 -0.85
C MET A 122 14.10 0.43 -2.08
N ARG A 123 14.27 -0.16 -3.27
CA ARG A 123 14.01 0.49 -4.56
C ARG A 123 12.72 0.02 -5.25
N PHE A 124 12.07 -1.02 -4.76
CA PHE A 124 10.77 -1.43 -5.28
C PHE A 124 9.73 -0.33 -5.01
N GLY A 125 8.85 -0.07 -5.95
CA GLY A 125 7.70 0.80 -5.75
C GLY A 125 6.71 0.19 -4.74
N SER A 126 6.67 -1.15 -4.71
CA SER A 126 5.90 -1.95 -3.75
C SER A 126 6.60 -3.29 -3.55
N LEU A 127 6.70 -3.76 -2.30
CA LEU A 127 7.23 -5.07 -1.94
C LEU A 127 6.09 -5.90 -1.34
N PHE A 128 5.58 -6.87 -2.10
CA PHE A 128 4.52 -7.76 -1.66
C PHE A 128 5.03 -8.69 -0.55
N ASP A 129 4.25 -8.81 0.53
CA ASP A 129 4.56 -9.68 1.66
C ASP A 129 3.70 -10.94 1.63
N ALA A 130 4.25 -12.02 1.11
CA ALA A 130 3.56 -13.30 0.98
C ALA A 130 3.22 -13.95 2.34
N THR A 131 3.92 -13.57 3.40
CA THR A 131 3.67 -14.09 4.76
C THR A 131 2.34 -13.60 5.31
N GLN A 132 1.86 -12.43 4.85
CA GLN A 132 0.68 -11.73 5.35
C GLN A 132 -0.58 -11.95 4.50
N THR A 133 -0.53 -12.78 3.46
CA THR A 133 -1.70 -13.11 2.64
C THR A 133 -2.69 -13.95 3.44
N MET A 134 -3.94 -13.48 3.48
CA MET A 134 -5.06 -14.17 4.13
C MET A 134 -6.21 -14.35 3.14
N VAL A 135 -6.91 -15.46 3.23
CA VAL A 135 -8.08 -15.77 2.41
C VAL A 135 -9.14 -16.43 3.28
N ALA A 136 -10.36 -15.92 3.22
CA ALA A 136 -11.53 -16.51 3.86
C ALA A 136 -12.65 -16.69 2.83
N LYS A 137 -13.21 -17.88 2.74
CA LYS A 137 -14.40 -18.14 1.91
C LYS A 137 -15.64 -17.60 2.62
N ILE A 138 -16.42 -16.73 1.95
CA ILE A 138 -17.66 -16.14 2.50
C ILE A 138 -18.92 -16.65 1.79
N ALA A 139 -18.83 -17.12 0.58
CA ALA A 139 -19.90 -17.79 -0.17
C ALA A 139 -19.28 -18.71 -1.23
N ASP A 140 -20.10 -19.41 -2.02
CA ASP A 140 -19.60 -20.43 -2.96
C ASP A 140 -18.55 -19.91 -3.96
N ASP A 141 -18.70 -18.69 -4.43
CA ASP A 141 -17.78 -18.04 -5.37
C ASP A 141 -17.24 -16.70 -4.86
N LEU A 142 -17.36 -16.44 -3.56
CA LEU A 142 -16.93 -15.18 -2.93
C LEU A 142 -15.92 -15.44 -1.82
N TYR A 143 -14.86 -14.64 -1.84
CA TYR A 143 -13.77 -14.71 -0.88
C TYR A 143 -13.41 -13.30 -0.37
N GLU A 144 -13.16 -13.21 0.92
CA GLU A 144 -12.45 -12.07 1.49
C GLU A 144 -10.95 -12.35 1.45
N VAL A 145 -10.20 -11.42 0.89
CA VAL A 145 -8.75 -11.53 0.70
C VAL A 145 -8.08 -10.33 1.35
N GLN A 146 -7.04 -10.59 2.14
CA GLN A 146 -6.12 -9.57 2.59
C GLN A 146 -4.75 -9.78 1.97
N VAL A 147 -4.17 -8.72 1.43
CA VAL A 147 -2.79 -8.68 0.96
C VAL A 147 -2.07 -7.48 1.56
N VAL A 148 -0.77 -7.63 1.78
CA VAL A 148 0.06 -6.61 2.40
C VAL A 148 1.25 -6.29 1.50
N SER A 149 1.59 -5.02 1.40
CA SER A 149 2.76 -4.56 0.68
C SER A 149 3.49 -3.48 1.48
N TRP A 150 4.81 -3.49 1.38
CA TRP A 150 5.71 -2.52 2.00
C TRP A 150 6.24 -1.52 0.98
N TYR A 151 6.61 -0.34 1.44
CA TYR A 151 7.35 0.64 0.65
C TYR A 151 8.18 1.56 1.55
N ASP A 152 9.30 2.02 1.04
CA ASP A 152 10.05 3.14 1.60
C ASP A 152 9.41 4.44 1.09
N ASN A 153 8.98 5.31 2.00
CA ASN A 153 8.20 6.50 1.63
C ASN A 153 8.95 7.42 0.64
N GLU A 154 10.25 7.55 0.78
CA GLU A 154 11.08 8.41 -0.07
C GLU A 154 11.74 7.63 -1.21
N ASN A 155 12.43 6.53 -0.91
CA ASN A 155 13.28 5.84 -1.88
C ASN A 155 12.48 5.03 -2.89
N SER A 156 11.37 4.42 -2.49
CA SER A 156 10.46 3.74 -3.44
C SER A 156 9.92 4.72 -4.48
N TYR A 157 9.42 5.89 -4.04
CA TYR A 157 8.91 6.92 -4.94
C TYR A 157 10.01 7.46 -5.87
N THR A 158 11.17 7.82 -5.32
CA THR A 158 12.30 8.35 -6.09
C THR A 158 12.77 7.35 -7.14
N SER A 159 12.85 6.08 -6.77
CA SER A 159 13.24 5.01 -7.70
C SER A 159 12.24 4.84 -8.84
N GLN A 160 10.93 4.90 -8.55
CA GLN A 160 9.89 4.86 -9.60
C GLN A 160 9.93 6.11 -10.49
N MET A 161 10.16 7.27 -9.92
CA MET A 161 10.34 8.52 -10.70
C MET A 161 11.49 8.40 -11.69
N VAL A 162 12.65 7.90 -11.26
CA VAL A 162 13.82 7.70 -12.12
C VAL A 162 13.51 6.70 -13.24
N ARG A 163 12.84 5.57 -12.95
CA ARG A 163 12.40 4.61 -13.97
C ARG A 163 11.45 5.25 -14.98
N THR A 164 10.52 6.08 -14.52
CA THR A 164 9.58 6.78 -15.37
C THR A 164 10.31 7.79 -16.29
N ILE A 165 11.26 8.56 -15.76
CA ILE A 165 12.09 9.48 -16.56
C ILE A 165 12.87 8.70 -17.63
N LYS A 166 13.50 7.58 -17.24
CA LYS A 166 14.21 6.72 -18.19
C LYS A 166 13.28 6.20 -19.30
N TYR A 167 12.10 5.70 -18.92
CA TYR A 167 11.08 5.24 -19.87
C TYR A 167 10.72 6.33 -20.87
N PHE A 168 10.45 7.56 -20.42
CA PHE A 168 10.14 8.67 -21.32
C PHE A 168 11.31 9.04 -22.24
N ALA A 169 12.54 8.98 -21.75
CA ALA A 169 13.72 9.26 -22.56
C ALA A 169 13.95 8.21 -23.66
N GLU A 170 13.45 6.99 -23.49
CA GLU A 170 13.56 5.89 -24.44
C GLU A 170 12.38 5.79 -25.42
N LEU A 171 11.30 6.57 -25.22
CA LEU A 171 10.20 6.67 -26.18
C LEU A 171 10.70 7.38 -27.46
N LYS A 172 10.52 6.71 -28.60
CA LYS A 172 10.84 7.24 -29.94
C LYS A 172 9.63 7.90 -30.57
#